data_b4216e14e276650138368204ed66bf6c
#
_entry.id   b4216e14e276650138368204ed66bf6c
#
_cell.length_a   1.000
_cell.length_b   1.000
_cell.length_c   1.000
_cell.angle_alpha   90.00
_cell.angle_beta   90.00
_cell.angle_gamma   90.00
#
_symmetry.space_group_name_H-M   'P 1'
#
loop_
_entity.id
_entity.type
_entity.pdbx_description
1 polymer ?
#
loop_
_entity_poly.entity_id
_entity_poly.type
_entity_poly.pdbx_seq_one_letter_code
_entity_poly.pdbx_strand_id
1 'polypeptide(L)'
;MNLTVIIPVYNEKKTIREIVHRVAGTHLANEILIVDDGSKDGTRDILAELDGKDGCRVIYHEKNKGKGAAVRTGIQEAQGDVLLIQDADLEYNPKDYPALLQPLEEDIADVVYGSRFLGGARRPILFWNMVANKILTFVTNILYNNILTDMETGYKIFRKEVVQDMKLHARGFEFEPEFTAKILKRHARIFEVPITFNPREYTEGKKIKAKDGFIAMWMLVKYRFVD
;
A
#
# COMPACT_ATOMS: atom_id res chain seq x y z
N MET A 1 9.64 -14.15 -11.14
CA MET A 1 9.44 -13.17 -10.03
C MET A 1 8.89 -13.90 -8.82
N ASN A 2 9.38 -13.60 -7.64
CA ASN A 2 8.91 -14.17 -6.38
C ASN A 2 8.16 -13.08 -5.60
N LEU A 3 6.81 -13.16 -5.57
CA LEU A 3 5.94 -12.12 -5.04
C LEU A 3 5.69 -12.32 -3.55
N THR A 4 6.05 -11.33 -2.72
CA THR A 4 5.54 -11.19 -1.35
C THR A 4 4.41 -10.16 -1.32
N VAL A 5 3.23 -10.56 -0.85
CA VAL A 5 2.12 -9.65 -0.55
C VAL A 5 2.19 -9.26 0.92
N ILE A 6 2.46 -7.97 1.18
CA ILE A 6 2.53 -7.40 2.52
C ILE A 6 1.15 -6.88 2.92
N ILE A 7 0.59 -7.42 4.01
CA ILE A 7 -0.73 -7.02 4.53
C ILE A 7 -0.55 -6.36 5.90
N PRO A 8 -0.49 -5.02 6.00
CA PRO A 8 -0.51 -4.32 7.28
C PRO A 8 -1.92 -4.39 7.90
N VAL A 9 -2.00 -4.82 9.16
CA VAL A 9 -3.29 -5.07 9.83
C VAL A 9 -3.36 -4.35 11.16
N TYR A 10 -4.47 -3.68 11.43
CA TYR A 10 -4.81 -3.14 12.74
C TYR A 10 -6.32 -3.10 12.96
N ASN A 11 -6.83 -3.96 13.85
CA ASN A 11 -8.25 -4.07 14.17
C ASN A 11 -9.12 -4.29 12.93
N GLU A 12 -8.86 -5.37 12.20
CA GLU A 12 -9.57 -5.76 10.98
C GLU A 12 -10.17 -7.19 11.11
N LYS A 13 -10.71 -7.52 12.29
CA LYS A 13 -11.31 -8.83 12.59
C LYS A 13 -12.34 -9.28 11.55
N LYS A 14 -13.11 -8.33 10.99
CA LYS A 14 -14.19 -8.64 10.05
C LYS A 14 -13.70 -8.96 8.63
N THR A 15 -12.54 -8.47 8.24
CA THR A 15 -12.08 -8.47 6.85
C THR A 15 -10.83 -9.31 6.62
N ILE A 16 -10.00 -9.51 7.65
CA ILE A 16 -8.68 -10.14 7.50
C ILE A 16 -8.75 -11.56 6.91
N ARG A 17 -9.67 -12.41 7.34
CA ARG A 17 -9.80 -13.77 6.81
C ARG A 17 -10.16 -13.75 5.33
N GLU A 18 -11.08 -12.88 4.94
CA GLU A 18 -11.55 -12.74 3.57
C GLU A 18 -10.45 -12.24 2.64
N ILE A 19 -9.70 -11.18 3.05
CA ILE A 19 -8.63 -10.66 2.19
C ILE A 19 -7.51 -11.68 1.99
N VAL A 20 -7.10 -12.38 3.04
CA VAL A 20 -6.09 -13.45 2.95
C VAL A 20 -6.56 -14.55 2.00
N HIS A 21 -7.82 -14.99 2.13
CA HIS A 21 -8.41 -15.97 1.22
C HIS A 21 -8.39 -15.50 -0.24
N ARG A 22 -8.76 -14.23 -0.50
CA ARG A 22 -8.72 -13.67 -1.86
C ARG A 22 -7.31 -13.57 -2.42
N VAL A 23 -6.32 -13.20 -1.59
CA VAL A 23 -4.92 -13.14 -2.00
C VAL A 23 -4.41 -14.55 -2.33
N ALA A 24 -4.61 -15.51 -1.46
CA ALA A 24 -4.22 -16.92 -1.68
C ALA A 24 -4.90 -17.49 -2.94
N GLY A 25 -6.18 -17.16 -3.15
CA GLY A 25 -6.96 -17.59 -4.33
C GLY A 25 -6.48 -17.02 -5.66
N THR A 26 -5.58 -16.03 -5.69
CA THR A 26 -4.92 -15.57 -6.94
C THR A 26 -3.86 -16.56 -7.43
N HIS A 27 -3.29 -17.36 -6.54
CA HIS A 27 -2.14 -18.25 -6.79
C HIS A 27 -0.89 -17.52 -7.34
N LEU A 28 -0.81 -16.19 -7.15
CA LEU A 28 0.31 -15.36 -7.60
C LEU A 28 1.31 -15.05 -6.48
N ALA A 29 0.84 -15.02 -5.23
CA ALA A 29 1.69 -14.75 -4.06
C ALA A 29 2.50 -16.02 -3.69
N ASN A 30 3.82 -15.88 -3.63
CA ASN A 30 4.72 -16.90 -3.08
C ASN A 30 4.79 -16.81 -1.54
N GLU A 31 4.59 -15.61 -1.01
CA GLU A 31 4.51 -15.32 0.42
C GLU A 31 3.40 -14.31 0.69
N ILE A 32 2.56 -14.58 1.69
CA ILE A 32 1.59 -13.64 2.26
C ILE A 32 2.12 -13.23 3.63
N LEU A 33 2.74 -12.03 3.69
CA LEU A 33 3.34 -11.52 4.92
C LEU A 33 2.39 -10.55 5.61
N ILE A 34 1.81 -10.99 6.72
CA ILE A 34 0.86 -10.20 7.50
C ILE A 34 1.60 -9.55 8.66
N VAL A 35 1.49 -8.23 8.80
CA VAL A 35 2.08 -7.49 9.93
C VAL A 35 0.97 -6.91 10.80
N ASP A 36 0.73 -7.54 11.94
CA ASP A 36 -0.24 -7.06 12.94
C ASP A 36 0.34 -5.91 13.75
N ASP A 37 -0.24 -4.75 13.63
CA ASP A 37 0.21 -3.53 14.32
C ASP A 37 -0.46 -3.34 15.70
N GLY A 38 -0.48 -4.40 16.51
CA GLY A 38 -0.98 -4.34 17.88
C GLY A 38 -2.50 -4.37 18.01
N SER A 39 -3.18 -5.18 17.21
CA SER A 39 -4.64 -5.35 17.24
C SER A 39 -5.16 -5.84 18.59
N LYS A 40 -6.40 -5.40 18.95
CA LYS A 40 -7.05 -5.69 20.24
C LYS A 40 -8.51 -6.14 20.11
N ASP A 41 -9.02 -6.30 18.90
CA ASP A 41 -10.43 -6.61 18.60
C ASP A 41 -10.71 -8.10 18.35
N GLY A 42 -9.70 -8.97 18.55
CA GLY A 42 -9.73 -10.40 18.23
C GLY A 42 -9.18 -10.72 16.83
N THR A 43 -8.60 -9.76 16.13
CA THR A 43 -7.85 -10.00 14.87
C THR A 43 -6.73 -11.00 15.08
N ARG A 44 -5.99 -10.91 16.19
CA ARG A 44 -4.85 -11.81 16.51
C ARG A 44 -5.23 -13.27 16.61
N ASP A 45 -6.42 -13.57 17.10
CA ASP A 45 -6.90 -14.96 17.22
C ASP A 45 -7.03 -15.57 15.81
N ILE A 46 -7.57 -14.79 14.86
CA ILE A 46 -7.69 -15.19 13.46
C ILE A 46 -6.30 -15.35 12.82
N LEU A 47 -5.39 -14.42 13.08
CA LEU A 47 -4.04 -14.46 12.52
C LEU A 47 -3.25 -15.69 13.01
N ALA A 48 -3.41 -16.08 14.28
CA ALA A 48 -2.81 -17.30 14.81
C ALA A 48 -3.29 -18.58 14.12
N GLU A 49 -4.55 -18.59 13.63
CA GLU A 49 -5.09 -19.69 12.84
C GLU A 49 -4.56 -19.72 11.39
N LEU A 50 -4.18 -18.56 10.83
CA LEU A 50 -3.70 -18.42 9.46
C LEU A 50 -2.19 -18.63 9.34
N ASP A 51 -1.44 -18.35 10.40
CA ASP A 51 0.01 -18.43 10.41
C ASP A 51 0.52 -19.83 10.03
N GLY A 52 1.47 -19.89 9.10
CA GLY A 52 2.02 -21.14 8.56
C GLY A 52 1.14 -21.87 7.54
N LYS A 53 -0.05 -21.33 7.16
CA LYS A 53 -0.95 -21.93 6.16
C LYS A 53 -0.92 -21.13 4.86
N ASP A 54 -1.08 -21.80 3.73
CA ASP A 54 -1.23 -21.19 2.39
C ASP A 54 -0.16 -20.12 2.06
N GLY A 55 1.07 -20.30 2.54
CA GLY A 55 2.15 -19.35 2.37
C GLY A 55 2.06 -18.11 3.27
N CYS A 56 1.14 -18.10 4.26
CA CYS A 56 1.02 -17.02 5.23
C CYS A 56 2.11 -17.07 6.29
N ARG A 57 2.67 -15.91 6.60
CA ARG A 57 3.57 -15.68 7.74
C ARG A 57 3.15 -14.41 8.47
N VAL A 58 3.06 -14.48 9.80
CA VAL A 58 2.55 -13.39 10.61
C VAL A 58 3.65 -12.81 11.51
N ILE A 59 3.74 -11.48 11.52
CA ILE A 59 4.61 -10.72 12.42
C ILE A 59 3.74 -9.86 13.34
N TYR A 60 4.02 -9.88 14.64
CA TYR A 60 3.26 -9.17 15.64
C TYR A 60 4.07 -8.00 16.22
N HIS A 61 3.56 -6.76 16.09
CA HIS A 61 4.04 -5.66 16.90
C HIS A 61 3.45 -5.72 18.31
N GLU A 62 4.23 -5.40 19.33
CA GLU A 62 3.74 -5.34 20.71
C GLU A 62 2.63 -4.30 20.91
N LYS A 63 2.73 -3.17 20.20
CA LYS A 63 1.78 -2.06 20.24
C LYS A 63 1.63 -1.42 18.87
N ASN A 64 0.55 -0.66 18.69
CA ASN A 64 0.33 0.11 17.48
C ASN A 64 1.47 1.13 17.25
N LYS A 65 2.12 1.04 16.09
CA LYS A 65 3.19 1.92 15.62
C LYS A 65 2.77 2.71 14.36
N GLY A 66 1.61 2.39 13.78
CA GLY A 66 1.01 2.97 12.59
C GLY A 66 1.25 2.17 11.30
N LYS A 67 0.39 2.38 10.29
CA LYS A 67 0.41 1.67 9.00
C LYS A 67 1.80 1.68 8.35
N GLY A 68 2.42 2.86 8.25
CA GLY A 68 3.76 2.98 7.65
C GLY A 68 4.82 2.15 8.37
N ALA A 69 4.74 2.05 9.71
CA ALA A 69 5.65 1.20 10.47
C ALA A 69 5.43 -0.30 10.17
N ALA A 70 4.17 -0.73 10.03
CA ALA A 70 3.86 -2.10 9.67
C ALA A 70 4.32 -2.44 8.25
N VAL A 71 4.11 -1.53 7.28
CA VAL A 71 4.61 -1.70 5.91
C VAL A 71 6.14 -1.79 5.89
N ARG A 72 6.85 -0.92 6.62
CA ARG A 72 8.32 -0.98 6.72
C ARG A 72 8.82 -2.29 7.29
N THR A 73 8.17 -2.80 8.34
CA THR A 73 8.47 -4.14 8.88
C THR A 73 8.26 -5.20 7.79
N GLY A 74 7.16 -5.13 7.05
CA GLY A 74 6.90 -6.03 5.94
C GLY A 74 7.97 -5.97 4.85
N ILE A 75 8.41 -4.77 4.43
CA ILE A 75 9.49 -4.60 3.44
C ILE A 75 10.81 -5.23 3.91
N GLN A 76 11.16 -5.06 5.18
CA GLN A 76 12.40 -5.60 5.77
C GLN A 76 12.38 -7.13 5.84
N GLU A 77 11.25 -7.70 6.19
CA GLU A 77 11.08 -9.13 6.47
C GLU A 77 10.66 -9.97 5.25
N ALA A 78 10.18 -9.32 4.18
CA ALA A 78 9.73 -9.99 2.96
C ALA A 78 10.84 -10.82 2.31
N GLN A 79 10.50 -12.02 1.84
CA GLN A 79 11.44 -12.95 1.21
C GLN A 79 11.47 -12.83 -0.32
N GLY A 80 10.41 -12.29 -0.93
CA GLY A 80 10.31 -12.12 -2.37
C GLY A 80 11.19 -10.99 -2.92
N ASP A 81 11.40 -11.03 -4.22
CA ASP A 81 12.09 -9.99 -5.01
C ASP A 81 11.14 -8.90 -5.52
N VAL A 82 9.84 -9.17 -5.51
CA VAL A 82 8.77 -8.22 -5.80
C VAL A 82 7.83 -8.14 -4.59
N LEU A 83 7.50 -6.91 -4.19
CA LEU A 83 6.68 -6.62 -3.02
C LEU A 83 5.41 -5.88 -3.43
N LEU A 84 4.26 -6.33 -2.95
CA LEU A 84 2.96 -5.70 -3.14
C LEU A 84 2.35 -5.35 -1.79
N ILE A 85 1.87 -4.12 -1.63
CA ILE A 85 1.15 -3.70 -0.43
C ILE A 85 -0.34 -3.90 -0.66
N GLN A 86 -0.98 -4.71 0.18
CA GLN A 86 -2.42 -5.00 0.18
C GLN A 86 -3.04 -4.54 1.50
N ASP A 87 -3.94 -3.56 1.44
CA ASP A 87 -4.71 -3.16 2.62
C ASP A 87 -5.70 -4.26 3.04
N ALA A 88 -5.87 -4.45 4.34
CA ALA A 88 -6.71 -5.51 4.91
C ALA A 88 -8.21 -5.24 4.85
N ASP A 89 -8.62 -4.11 4.30
CA ASP A 89 -9.97 -3.53 4.44
C ASP A 89 -10.95 -3.83 3.31
N LEU A 90 -10.55 -4.65 2.34
CA LEU A 90 -11.32 -5.04 1.15
C LEU A 90 -11.64 -3.88 0.17
N GLU A 91 -11.05 -2.69 0.34
CA GLU A 91 -11.24 -1.59 -0.61
C GLU A 91 -10.59 -1.88 -1.96
N TYR A 92 -9.43 -2.58 -1.96
CA TYR A 92 -8.71 -3.04 -3.14
C TYR A 92 -8.96 -4.52 -3.42
N ASN A 93 -8.97 -4.90 -4.70
CA ASN A 93 -9.29 -6.25 -5.12
C ASN A 93 -8.04 -7.00 -5.63
N PRO A 94 -7.66 -8.16 -5.06
CA PRO A 94 -6.57 -8.98 -5.56
C PRO A 94 -6.71 -9.46 -7.03
N LYS A 95 -7.90 -9.38 -7.62
CA LYS A 95 -8.12 -9.63 -9.06
C LYS A 95 -7.33 -8.68 -9.97
N ASP A 96 -6.91 -7.53 -9.44
CA ASP A 96 -6.11 -6.55 -10.19
C ASP A 96 -4.61 -6.89 -10.19
N TYR A 97 -4.14 -7.92 -9.46
CA TYR A 97 -2.73 -8.31 -9.39
C TYR A 97 -2.10 -8.59 -10.75
N PRO A 98 -2.74 -9.31 -11.71
CA PRO A 98 -2.14 -9.52 -13.01
C PRO A 98 -1.80 -8.20 -13.74
N ALA A 99 -2.68 -7.21 -13.69
CA ALA A 99 -2.45 -5.91 -14.31
C ALA A 99 -1.32 -5.13 -13.62
N LEU A 100 -1.19 -5.26 -12.29
CA LEU A 100 -0.09 -4.64 -11.51
C LEU A 100 1.26 -5.32 -11.77
N LEU A 101 1.28 -6.64 -11.98
CA LEU A 101 2.50 -7.40 -12.22
C LEU A 101 3.03 -7.23 -13.64
N GLN A 102 2.16 -7.12 -14.62
CA GLN A 102 2.52 -7.09 -16.04
C GLN A 102 3.65 -6.10 -16.39
N PRO A 103 3.64 -4.81 -15.98
CA PRO A 103 4.73 -3.89 -16.31
C PRO A 103 6.09 -4.27 -15.70
N LEU A 104 6.09 -4.98 -14.57
CA LEU A 104 7.30 -5.52 -13.96
C LEU A 104 7.81 -6.75 -14.70
N GLU A 105 6.90 -7.63 -15.18
CA GLU A 105 7.22 -8.81 -15.97
C GLU A 105 7.80 -8.45 -17.34
N GLU A 106 7.27 -7.40 -17.95
CA GLU A 106 7.75 -6.84 -19.21
C GLU A 106 9.03 -6.00 -19.07
N ASP A 107 9.53 -5.83 -17.85
CA ASP A 107 10.70 -4.99 -17.49
C ASP A 107 10.62 -3.53 -17.97
N ILE A 108 9.40 -2.99 -18.07
CA ILE A 108 9.17 -1.58 -18.40
C ILE A 108 8.99 -0.69 -17.17
N ALA A 109 8.83 -1.29 -15.99
CA ALA A 109 8.65 -0.60 -14.72
C ALA A 109 9.49 -1.23 -13.60
N ASP A 110 9.87 -0.41 -12.62
CA ASP A 110 10.46 -0.82 -11.34
C ASP A 110 9.42 -0.73 -10.21
N VAL A 111 8.43 0.16 -10.39
CA VAL A 111 7.33 0.42 -9.46
C VAL A 111 6.04 0.59 -10.25
N VAL A 112 4.94 -0.04 -9.80
CA VAL A 112 3.62 0.13 -10.41
C VAL A 112 2.61 0.58 -9.36
N TYR A 113 1.86 1.62 -9.68
CA TYR A 113 0.77 2.15 -8.86
C TYR A 113 -0.57 1.74 -9.45
N GLY A 114 -1.44 1.18 -8.61
CA GLY A 114 -2.83 0.96 -8.96
C GLY A 114 -3.62 2.25 -8.81
N SER A 115 -3.92 2.93 -9.91
CA SER A 115 -4.65 4.21 -9.87
C SER A 115 -6.16 4.00 -9.85
N ARG A 116 -6.83 4.68 -8.92
CA ARG A 116 -8.29 4.77 -8.82
C ARG A 116 -8.90 5.73 -9.84
N PHE A 117 -8.06 6.46 -10.58
CA PHE A 117 -8.48 7.56 -11.46
C PHE A 117 -8.17 7.35 -12.94
N LEU A 118 -7.57 6.23 -13.32
CA LEU A 118 -7.26 5.86 -14.72
C LEU A 118 -8.39 5.13 -15.46
N GLY A 119 -9.63 5.19 -14.94
CA GLY A 119 -10.79 4.65 -15.67
C GLY A 119 -11.19 3.23 -15.30
N GLY A 120 -10.60 2.63 -14.28
CA GLY A 120 -11.07 1.35 -13.72
C GLY A 120 -12.47 1.46 -13.10
N ALA A 121 -13.18 0.33 -12.98
CA ALA A 121 -14.48 0.29 -12.31
C ALA A 121 -14.32 0.66 -10.83
N ARG A 122 -15.10 1.63 -10.36
CA ARG A 122 -15.05 2.09 -8.97
C ARG A 122 -16.42 2.48 -8.44
N ARG A 123 -16.66 2.25 -7.16
CA ARG A 123 -17.74 2.90 -6.44
C ARG A 123 -17.39 4.39 -6.28
N PRO A 124 -18.34 5.34 -6.47
CA PRO A 124 -18.08 6.76 -6.20
C PRO A 124 -17.53 6.98 -4.79
N ILE A 125 -16.47 7.76 -4.68
CA ILE A 125 -15.85 8.13 -3.40
C ILE A 125 -16.38 9.49 -2.92
N LEU A 126 -16.13 9.81 -1.66
CA LEU A 126 -16.47 11.11 -1.10
C LEU A 126 -15.73 12.22 -1.85
N PHE A 127 -16.48 13.21 -2.32
CA PHE A 127 -15.97 14.30 -3.17
C PHE A 127 -14.72 14.99 -2.58
N TRP A 128 -14.77 15.37 -1.30
CA TRP A 128 -13.65 16.07 -0.67
C TRP A 128 -12.38 15.22 -0.52
N ASN A 129 -12.52 13.90 -0.35
CA ASN A 129 -11.39 13.00 -0.34
C ASN A 129 -10.73 12.90 -1.72
N MET A 130 -11.53 12.93 -2.78
CA MET A 130 -11.01 12.99 -4.14
C MET A 130 -10.27 14.31 -4.38
N VAL A 131 -10.85 15.44 -3.97
CA VAL A 131 -10.22 16.76 -4.11
C VAL A 131 -8.89 16.80 -3.37
N ALA A 132 -8.84 16.36 -2.12
CA ALA A 132 -7.60 16.31 -1.33
C ALA A 132 -6.52 15.45 -2.03
N ASN A 133 -6.89 14.25 -2.51
CA ASN A 133 -5.97 13.39 -3.26
C ASN A 133 -5.45 14.08 -4.53
N LYS A 134 -6.34 14.70 -5.32
CA LYS A 134 -5.95 15.41 -6.54
C LYS A 134 -5.00 16.58 -6.27
N ILE A 135 -5.20 17.32 -5.17
CA ILE A 135 -4.29 18.40 -4.76
C ILE A 135 -2.92 17.82 -4.39
N LEU A 136 -2.85 16.77 -3.57
CA LEU A 136 -1.60 16.14 -3.18
C LEU A 136 -0.86 15.56 -4.38
N THR A 137 -1.57 14.88 -5.28
CA THR A 137 -1.00 14.36 -6.52
C THR A 137 -0.49 15.49 -7.43
N PHE A 138 -1.24 16.58 -7.57
CA PHE A 138 -0.81 17.74 -8.35
C PHE A 138 0.46 18.39 -7.80
N VAL A 139 0.54 18.57 -6.49
CA VAL A 139 1.75 19.09 -5.83
C VAL A 139 2.94 18.13 -6.02
N THR A 140 2.72 16.83 -5.91
CA THR A 140 3.75 15.82 -6.22
C THR A 140 4.28 15.98 -7.63
N ASN A 141 3.38 16.11 -8.62
CA ASN A 141 3.74 16.26 -10.03
C ASN A 141 4.58 17.51 -10.27
N ILE A 142 4.24 18.64 -9.64
CA ILE A 142 5.04 19.88 -9.73
C ILE A 142 6.41 19.70 -9.07
N LEU A 143 6.45 19.21 -7.82
CA LEU A 143 7.70 19.13 -7.05
C LEU A 143 8.72 18.15 -7.63
N TYR A 144 8.24 17.07 -8.24
CA TYR A 144 9.09 15.99 -8.74
C TYR A 144 9.12 15.88 -10.27
N ASN A 145 8.46 16.82 -10.98
CA ASN A 145 8.37 16.85 -12.44
C ASN A 145 7.91 15.50 -13.02
N ASN A 146 6.73 15.05 -12.61
CA ASN A 146 6.15 13.76 -13.03
C ASN A 146 4.66 13.92 -13.39
N ILE A 147 4.03 12.87 -13.92
CA ILE A 147 2.61 12.85 -14.28
C ILE A 147 1.95 11.63 -13.63
N LEU A 148 1.76 11.69 -12.31
CA LEU A 148 0.96 10.70 -11.59
C LEU A 148 -0.51 11.11 -11.58
N THR A 149 -1.40 10.13 -11.53
CA THR A 149 -2.85 10.33 -11.43
C THR A 149 -3.39 10.07 -10.03
N ASP A 150 -2.68 9.23 -9.23
CA ASP A 150 -3.10 8.82 -7.88
C ASP A 150 -1.90 8.50 -6.95
N MET A 151 -1.26 9.53 -6.40
CA MET A 151 -0.11 9.38 -5.50
C MET A 151 -0.47 8.66 -4.19
N GLU A 152 -1.68 8.93 -3.65
CA GLU A 152 -2.17 8.42 -2.36
C GLU A 152 -2.73 6.99 -2.43
N THR A 153 -2.61 6.30 -3.58
CA THR A 153 -3.05 4.90 -3.66
C THR A 153 -2.28 4.03 -2.67
N GLY A 154 -2.97 3.17 -1.94
CA GLY A 154 -2.35 2.12 -1.12
C GLY A 154 -1.84 0.95 -1.96
N TYR A 155 -2.32 0.81 -3.19
CA TYR A 155 -1.99 -0.30 -4.08
C TYR A 155 -0.69 -0.02 -4.85
N LYS A 156 0.42 -0.40 -4.25
CA LYS A 156 1.76 -0.25 -4.81
C LYS A 156 2.46 -1.60 -4.88
N ILE A 157 3.04 -1.88 -6.04
CA ILE A 157 3.91 -3.04 -6.24
C ILE A 157 5.27 -2.54 -6.76
N PHE A 158 6.35 -3.13 -6.30
CA PHE A 158 7.70 -2.67 -6.63
C PHE A 158 8.75 -3.77 -6.46
N ARG A 159 9.85 -3.67 -7.19
CA ARG A 159 11.03 -4.49 -7.00
C ARG A 159 11.66 -4.17 -5.65
N LYS A 160 12.02 -5.19 -4.87
CA LYS A 160 12.61 -5.03 -3.53
C LYS A 160 13.92 -4.23 -3.58
N GLU A 161 14.71 -4.40 -4.63
CA GLU A 161 15.97 -3.68 -4.83
C GLU A 161 15.82 -2.15 -4.86
N VAL A 162 14.67 -1.64 -5.36
CA VAL A 162 14.40 -0.19 -5.43
C VAL A 162 14.32 0.45 -4.05
N VAL A 163 13.95 -0.32 -3.05
CA VAL A 163 13.74 0.15 -1.66
C VAL A 163 14.78 -0.38 -0.68
N GLN A 164 15.67 -1.29 -1.09
CA GLN A 164 16.59 -2.00 -0.20
C GLN A 164 17.41 -1.06 0.67
N ASP A 165 17.97 0.02 0.09
CA ASP A 165 18.79 1.02 0.81
C ASP A 165 18.00 2.29 1.17
N MET A 166 16.67 2.24 1.04
CA MET A 166 15.82 3.40 1.30
C MET A 166 15.48 3.50 2.78
N LYS A 167 15.92 4.57 3.43
CA LYS A 167 15.55 4.86 4.81
C LYS A 167 14.13 5.44 4.86
N LEU A 168 13.14 4.60 5.09
CA LEU A 168 11.76 5.01 5.30
C LEU A 168 11.52 5.33 6.79
N HIS A 169 10.90 6.46 7.08
CA HIS A 169 10.68 6.98 8.44
C HIS A 169 9.22 7.04 8.83
N ALA A 170 8.32 7.12 7.85
CA ALA A 170 6.88 7.22 8.06
C ALA A 170 6.36 6.13 9.00
N ARG A 171 5.49 6.54 9.91
CA ARG A 171 4.82 5.62 10.83
C ARG A 171 3.34 5.42 10.48
N GLY A 172 2.66 6.44 9.98
CA GLY A 172 1.24 6.45 9.66
C GLY A 172 0.97 6.50 8.16
N PHE A 173 -0.04 7.27 7.78
CA PHE A 173 -0.49 7.47 6.39
C PHE A 173 0.46 8.36 5.58
N GLU A 174 1.42 9.00 6.22
CA GLU A 174 2.50 9.72 5.55
C GLU A 174 3.50 8.80 4.83
N PHE A 175 3.27 7.49 4.85
CA PHE A 175 4.05 6.52 4.11
C PHE A 175 3.94 6.74 2.59
N GLU A 176 2.74 6.94 2.07
CA GLU A 176 2.50 7.13 0.64
C GLU A 176 3.27 8.32 0.06
N PRO A 177 3.21 9.55 0.65
CA PRO A 177 4.00 10.69 0.17
C PRO A 177 5.51 10.51 0.39
N GLU A 178 5.97 9.94 1.50
CA GLU A 178 7.40 9.67 1.71
C GLU A 178 7.93 8.69 0.66
N PHE A 179 7.25 7.55 0.50
CA PHE A 179 7.63 6.52 -0.46
C PHE A 179 7.69 7.09 -1.87
N THR A 180 6.64 7.79 -2.32
CA THR A 180 6.57 8.36 -3.66
C THR A 180 7.66 9.40 -3.89
N ALA A 181 7.89 10.30 -2.93
CA ALA A 181 8.95 11.30 -3.02
C ALA A 181 10.34 10.67 -3.24
N LYS A 182 10.64 9.63 -2.46
CA LYS A 182 11.94 8.95 -2.52
C LYS A 182 12.12 8.11 -3.78
N ILE A 183 11.07 7.44 -4.24
CA ILE A 183 11.08 6.69 -5.51
C ILE A 183 11.33 7.64 -6.70
N LEU A 184 10.64 8.78 -6.74
CA LEU A 184 10.81 9.79 -7.79
C LEU A 184 12.22 10.40 -7.78
N LYS A 185 12.80 10.66 -6.60
CA LYS A 185 14.20 11.14 -6.48
C LYS A 185 15.22 10.11 -6.97
N ARG A 186 14.91 8.82 -6.88
CA ARG A 186 15.76 7.74 -7.41
C ARG A 186 15.60 7.51 -8.90
N HIS A 187 14.71 8.26 -9.56
CA HIS A 187 14.39 8.10 -10.98
C HIS A 187 13.95 6.69 -11.36
N ALA A 188 13.29 5.99 -10.40
CA ALA A 188 12.71 4.68 -10.68
C ALA A 188 11.61 4.80 -11.75
N ARG A 189 11.52 3.80 -12.62
CA ARG A 189 10.51 3.74 -13.68
C ARG A 189 9.14 3.42 -13.06
N ILE A 190 8.32 4.46 -12.84
CA ILE A 190 6.96 4.30 -12.30
C ILE A 190 5.98 4.11 -13.44
N PHE A 191 5.10 3.13 -13.29
CA PHE A 191 3.96 2.89 -14.18
C PHE A 191 2.66 2.98 -13.40
N GLU A 192 1.57 3.42 -14.03
CA GLU A 192 0.24 3.40 -13.41
C GLU A 192 -0.70 2.50 -14.20
N VAL A 193 -1.47 1.67 -13.51
CA VAL A 193 -2.52 0.83 -14.10
C VAL A 193 -3.87 1.14 -13.45
N PRO A 194 -4.98 1.05 -14.20
CA PRO A 194 -6.30 1.22 -13.62
C PRO A 194 -6.65 0.03 -12.70
N ILE A 195 -7.25 0.32 -11.55
CA ILE A 195 -7.71 -0.70 -10.60
C ILE A 195 -9.18 -0.54 -10.24
N THR A 196 -9.77 -1.63 -9.75
CA THR A 196 -11.08 -1.60 -9.12
C THR A 196 -10.96 -1.05 -7.70
N PHE A 197 -11.92 -0.21 -7.31
CA PHE A 197 -11.92 0.40 -5.98
C PHE A 197 -13.32 0.45 -5.37
N ASN A 198 -13.47 -0.12 -4.18
CA ASN A 198 -14.73 -0.16 -3.43
C ASN A 198 -14.54 0.50 -2.06
N PRO A 199 -14.64 1.83 -1.96
CA PRO A 199 -14.35 2.57 -0.73
C PRO A 199 -15.35 2.24 0.38
N ARG A 200 -14.85 2.17 1.62
CA ARG A 200 -15.65 2.11 2.84
C ARG A 200 -16.22 3.49 3.19
N GLU A 201 -17.39 3.49 3.82
CA GLU A 201 -17.99 4.69 4.40
C GLU A 201 -17.35 5.00 5.77
N TYR A 202 -17.55 6.24 6.27
CA TYR A 202 -17.05 6.62 7.60
C TYR A 202 -17.63 5.75 8.71
N THR A 203 -18.88 5.31 8.57
CA THR A 203 -19.56 4.38 9.48
C THR A 203 -18.92 2.98 9.51
N GLU A 204 -18.17 2.64 8.48
CA GLU A 204 -17.48 1.35 8.32
C GLU A 204 -16.00 1.41 8.78
N GLY A 205 -15.60 2.49 9.49
CA GLY A 205 -14.28 2.57 10.15
C GLY A 205 -13.16 3.22 9.31
N LYS A 206 -13.49 4.16 8.41
CA LYS A 206 -12.49 4.94 7.69
C LYS A 206 -11.61 5.73 8.66
N LYS A 207 -10.29 5.52 8.59
CA LYS A 207 -9.31 6.00 9.59
C LYS A 207 -8.66 7.33 9.23
N ILE A 208 -8.68 7.77 7.95
CA ILE A 208 -8.01 8.97 7.44
C ILE A 208 -8.74 10.24 7.88
N LYS A 209 -8.02 11.23 8.39
CA LYS A 209 -8.52 12.53 8.87
C LYS A 209 -7.92 13.68 8.05
N ALA A 210 -8.57 14.85 8.06
CA ALA A 210 -8.09 16.03 7.32
C ALA A 210 -6.65 16.44 7.68
N LYS A 211 -6.23 16.27 8.95
CA LYS A 211 -4.86 16.55 9.38
C LYS A 211 -3.80 15.71 8.64
N ASP A 212 -4.17 14.50 8.20
CA ASP A 212 -3.24 13.60 7.50
C ASP A 212 -2.87 14.18 6.13
N GLY A 213 -3.78 14.93 5.48
CA GLY A 213 -3.50 15.66 4.25
C GLY A 213 -2.45 16.78 4.42
N PHE A 214 -2.49 17.51 5.55
CA PHE A 214 -1.45 18.52 5.83
C PHE A 214 -0.09 17.87 6.11
N ILE A 215 -0.08 16.75 6.81
CA ILE A 215 1.15 15.98 7.05
C ILE A 215 1.71 15.45 5.72
N ALA A 216 0.86 14.90 4.86
CA ALA A 216 1.25 14.43 3.52
C ALA A 216 1.87 15.55 2.68
N MET A 217 1.24 16.73 2.65
CA MET A 217 1.77 17.93 1.97
C MET A 217 3.15 18.32 2.50
N TRP A 218 3.30 18.39 3.84
CA TRP A 218 4.58 18.68 4.45
C TRP A 218 5.65 17.67 4.10
N MET A 219 5.31 16.36 4.07
CA MET A 219 6.25 15.30 3.71
C MET A 219 6.74 15.41 2.26
N LEU A 220 5.84 15.74 1.31
CA LEU A 220 6.22 15.97 -0.08
C LEU A 220 7.24 17.11 -0.20
N VAL A 221 6.99 18.24 0.47
CA VAL A 221 7.92 19.38 0.46
C VAL A 221 9.22 19.01 1.15
N LYS A 222 9.15 18.42 2.35
CA LYS A 222 10.33 18.01 3.11
C LYS A 222 11.25 17.11 2.30
N TYR A 223 10.73 16.02 1.75
CA TYR A 223 11.53 15.03 1.03
C TYR A 223 11.98 15.48 -0.37
N ARG A 224 11.51 16.63 -0.84
CA ARG A 224 12.10 17.28 -2.03
C ARG A 224 13.53 17.76 -1.74
N PHE A 225 13.80 18.22 -0.52
CA PHE A 225 15.05 18.86 -0.13
C PHE A 225 15.92 18.02 0.81
N VAL A 226 15.34 17.05 1.52
CA VAL A 226 16.01 16.18 2.50
C VAL A 226 15.81 14.70 2.10
N ASP A 227 16.74 13.82 2.48
CA ASP A 227 16.58 12.37 2.37
C ASP A 227 16.11 11.75 3.69
#